data_69894dc9453a002df4f41d4c1afaf508
#
_entry.id   69894dc9453a002df4f41d4c1afaf508
#
_cell.length_a   1.000
_cell.length_b   1.000
_cell.length_c   1.000
_cell.angle_alpha   90.00
_cell.angle_beta   90.00
_cell.angle_gamma   90.00
#
_symmetry.space_group_name_H-M   'P 1'
#
loop_
_entity.id
_entity.type
_entity.pdbx_description
1 polymer ?
#
loop_
_entity_poly.entity_id
_entity_poly.type
_entity_poly.pdbx_seq_one_letter_code
_entity_poly.pdbx_strand_id
1 'polypeptide(L)'
;MYDKYLLLIKMDIPNLEELCSYRSTQISLKKYYPEFVSFINDKYGFLDNFSERIYWYKHNLKEYPKCPICGQKIVKYHGGNYGYSKYCSKQCSYKDPQRIEKLKQTCLERYGVENISSLPEFREKAKQTCLERYGAENPFASEKIKEKIKNILLERYNVEYAQQSPEIQNTRKLNSLKKYGVDHHMKDPEIKKKAHKESLKYYVDKCSKDGVIGYTEEGHKIMKCPHPECDKCSEKFYIIPGMNYYARKEYDIEPCTRLFPITWSHAKNTTLEMFVQKILDDHNIQYECNVRDIIKNELDIYIPSKNLAIECNGCFWHSVRNKDSHYHIDKFVQCKEKRVQLITLWEDQIKNKPNIVESVILSKLGIYKERIYARKCNVKEIKSNISTEFLEKNHIQGRTNAKIRLGLYYNDDLYGVMTFSPRSKLSGSKDINSNEWELTRFCTKLNTQIIGAAGKLLKYFIKKYNPFIITSFASNDISNGNLYKNLGFVQDNKITSAYWYVSKTSYIRYHRTSFTKNRLKATGYDIEGKTEAEIMSKLPYYKIYDSGHTKYILSLN
;
A
#
# COMPACT_ATOMS: atom_id res chain seq x y z
N MET A 1 -61.87 50.65 21.58
CA MET A 1 -61.49 49.36 20.96
C MET A 1 -60.97 48.31 21.97
N TYR A 2 -60.30 48.70 23.01
CA TYR A 2 -59.76 47.76 24.04
C TYR A 2 -60.87 47.04 24.88
N ASP A 3 -61.98 47.73 25.20
CA ASP A 3 -63.06 47.15 26.03
C ASP A 3 -63.87 46.04 25.30
N LYS A 4 -63.95 46.09 23.95
CA LYS A 4 -64.66 45.05 23.20
C LYS A 4 -63.90 43.72 23.12
N TYR A 5 -62.57 43.81 23.21
CA TYR A 5 -61.69 42.63 23.26
C TYR A 5 -61.68 41.93 24.63
N LEU A 6 -61.81 42.68 25.71
CA LEU A 6 -61.89 42.14 27.07
C LEU A 6 -63.21 41.37 27.33
N LEU A 7 -64.31 41.77 26.69
CA LEU A 7 -65.56 41.05 26.77
C LEU A 7 -65.57 39.72 26.00
N LEU A 8 -64.82 39.63 24.88
CA LEU A 8 -64.70 38.43 24.06
C LEU A 8 -63.79 37.34 24.70
N ILE A 9 -62.86 37.74 25.57
CA ILE A 9 -62.02 36.80 26.34
C ILE A 9 -62.82 36.05 27.41
N LYS A 10 -63.99 36.55 27.77
CA LYS A 10 -64.88 35.95 28.77
C LYS A 10 -66.09 35.21 28.15
N MET A 11 -66.18 35.02 26.84
CA MET A 11 -67.22 34.20 26.23
C MET A 11 -66.89 32.74 26.49
N ASP A 12 -67.58 32.20 27.49
CA ASP A 12 -67.60 30.77 27.78
C ASP A 12 -68.44 30.08 26.69
N ILE A 13 -67.80 29.67 25.60
CA ILE A 13 -68.47 28.97 24.51
C ILE A 13 -68.49 27.49 24.94
N PRO A 14 -69.69 26.97 25.33
CA PRO A 14 -69.78 25.61 25.77
C PRO A 14 -69.38 24.65 24.64
N ASN A 15 -68.54 23.66 24.96
CA ASN A 15 -68.07 22.62 24.03
C ASN A 15 -67.31 23.14 22.80
N LEU A 16 -66.47 24.19 22.91
CA LEU A 16 -65.65 24.68 21.81
C LEU A 16 -64.77 23.56 21.18
N GLU A 17 -64.40 22.57 21.96
CA GLU A 17 -63.66 21.39 21.49
C GLU A 17 -64.43 20.53 20.52
N GLU A 18 -65.68 20.26 20.83
CA GLU A 18 -66.58 19.46 20.02
C GLU A 18 -67.07 20.23 18.80
N LEU A 19 -67.32 21.52 18.96
CA LEU A 19 -67.73 22.44 17.93
C LEU A 19 -66.64 22.70 16.85
N CYS A 20 -65.37 22.47 17.14
CA CYS A 20 -64.26 22.68 16.21
C CYS A 20 -63.85 21.45 15.38
N SER A 21 -64.41 20.29 15.70
CA SER A 21 -63.97 19.00 15.11
C SER A 21 -64.63 18.67 13.77
N TYR A 22 -65.81 19.15 13.47
CA TYR A 22 -66.57 18.81 12.26
C TYR A 22 -66.84 20.01 11.34
N ARG A 23 -66.91 19.77 10.02
CA ARG A 23 -67.19 20.78 9.00
C ARG A 23 -68.58 21.46 9.21
N SER A 24 -69.57 20.70 9.69
CA SER A 24 -70.90 21.19 10.10
C SER A 24 -70.84 22.15 11.27
N THR A 25 -69.89 21.95 12.18
CA THR A 25 -69.71 22.78 13.37
C THR A 25 -69.09 24.14 13.09
N GLN A 26 -68.28 24.24 12.05
CA GLN A 26 -67.77 25.54 11.58
C GLN A 26 -68.90 26.42 11.03
N ILE A 27 -69.93 25.82 10.39
CA ILE A 27 -71.12 26.51 9.94
C ILE A 27 -71.94 27.00 11.14
N SER A 28 -72.05 26.17 12.18
CA SER A 28 -72.76 26.52 13.41
C SER A 28 -72.06 27.65 14.16
N LEU A 29 -70.74 27.64 14.26
CA LEU A 29 -69.96 28.77 14.82
C LEU A 29 -70.22 30.08 14.08
N LYS A 30 -70.25 30.06 12.77
CA LYS A 30 -70.55 31.25 11.96
C LYS A 30 -71.96 31.75 12.17
N LYS A 31 -72.92 30.84 12.41
CA LYS A 31 -74.31 31.18 12.60
C LYS A 31 -74.63 31.69 14.02
N TYR A 32 -74.11 31.03 15.04
CA TYR A 32 -74.48 31.29 16.43
C TYR A 32 -73.47 32.17 17.20
N TYR A 33 -72.21 32.29 16.71
CA TYR A 33 -71.17 33.08 17.36
C TYR A 33 -70.39 33.98 16.33
N PRO A 34 -71.10 34.87 15.60
CA PRO A 34 -70.49 35.67 14.54
C PRO A 34 -69.39 36.60 15.04
N GLU A 35 -69.53 37.16 16.24
CA GLU A 35 -68.51 38.04 16.84
C GLU A 35 -67.23 37.29 17.18
N PHE A 36 -67.31 36.05 17.64
CA PHE A 36 -66.18 35.18 17.86
C PHE A 36 -65.49 34.84 16.55
N VAL A 37 -66.23 34.54 15.50
CA VAL A 37 -65.68 34.30 14.16
C VAL A 37 -65.00 35.53 13.62
N SER A 38 -65.56 36.74 13.79
CA SER A 38 -64.89 37.98 13.43
C SER A 38 -63.57 38.18 14.18
N PHE A 39 -63.58 38.00 15.50
CA PHE A 39 -62.40 38.09 16.32
C PHE A 39 -61.28 37.12 15.87
N ILE A 40 -61.61 35.85 15.60
CA ILE A 40 -60.69 34.82 15.14
C ILE A 40 -60.11 35.20 13.74
N ASN A 41 -60.96 35.74 12.86
CA ASN A 41 -60.52 36.16 11.54
C ASN A 41 -59.63 37.40 11.62
N ASP A 42 -59.91 38.35 12.46
CA ASP A 42 -59.09 39.55 12.64
C ASP A 42 -57.72 39.20 13.27
N LYS A 43 -57.73 38.36 14.28
CA LYS A 43 -56.52 38.02 15.03
C LYS A 43 -55.59 37.05 14.28
N TYR A 44 -56.17 36.08 13.55
CA TYR A 44 -55.41 35.00 12.88
C TYR A 44 -55.63 34.98 11.37
N GLY A 45 -56.00 36.11 10.77
CA GLY A 45 -56.30 36.25 9.34
C GLY A 45 -55.17 35.91 8.40
N PHE A 46 -53.93 35.87 8.91
CA PHE A 46 -52.75 35.44 8.16
C PHE A 46 -52.71 33.92 7.89
N LEU A 47 -53.63 33.14 8.50
CA LEU A 47 -53.79 31.72 8.23
C LEU A 47 -54.92 31.52 7.22
N ASP A 48 -54.71 30.72 6.18
CA ASP A 48 -55.69 30.50 5.10
C ASP A 48 -56.90 29.66 5.58
N ASN A 49 -56.64 28.73 6.49
CA ASN A 49 -57.64 27.74 6.91
C ASN A 49 -58.31 28.15 8.23
N PHE A 50 -59.64 28.29 8.20
CA PHE A 50 -60.44 28.67 9.39
C PHE A 50 -60.27 27.69 10.57
N SER A 51 -60.18 26.38 10.31
CA SER A 51 -59.96 25.41 11.38
C SER A 51 -58.58 25.53 12.01
N GLU A 52 -57.61 25.98 11.23
CA GLU A 52 -56.25 26.26 11.73
C GLU A 52 -56.23 27.53 12.60
N ARG A 53 -57.00 28.56 12.25
CA ARG A 53 -57.19 29.76 13.08
C ARG A 53 -57.75 29.40 14.44
N ILE A 54 -58.78 28.54 14.50
CA ILE A 54 -59.37 28.05 15.75
C ILE A 54 -58.35 27.21 16.53
N TYR A 55 -57.60 26.36 15.88
CA TYR A 55 -56.53 25.59 16.50
C TYR A 55 -55.47 26.47 17.17
N TRP A 56 -55.08 27.55 16.49
CA TRP A 56 -54.14 28.53 17.03
C TRP A 56 -54.71 29.25 18.27
N TYR A 57 -55.96 29.61 18.23
CA TYR A 57 -56.65 30.23 19.36
C TYR A 57 -56.69 29.25 20.57
N LYS A 58 -57.16 28.04 20.33
CA LYS A 58 -57.29 27.01 21.33
C LYS A 58 -55.97 26.66 22.02
N HIS A 59 -54.90 26.54 21.26
CA HIS A 59 -53.59 26.19 21.77
C HIS A 59 -52.70 27.39 22.09
N ASN A 60 -53.26 28.63 22.02
CA ASN A 60 -52.55 29.90 22.27
C ASN A 60 -51.20 30.01 21.52
N LEU A 61 -51.17 29.57 20.26
CA LEU A 61 -49.98 29.59 19.45
C LEU A 61 -49.62 31.02 19.07
N LYS A 62 -48.32 31.39 19.21
CA LYS A 62 -47.78 32.70 18.83
C LYS A 62 -46.96 32.65 17.55
N GLU A 63 -46.44 31.46 17.22
CA GLU A 63 -45.67 31.20 16.01
C GLU A 63 -45.99 29.83 15.45
N TYR A 64 -45.66 29.61 14.19
CA TYR A 64 -45.84 28.29 13.57
C TYR A 64 -45.03 27.21 14.28
N PRO A 65 -45.63 26.06 14.61
CA PRO A 65 -44.92 24.96 15.18
C PRO A 65 -43.79 24.48 14.26
N LYS A 66 -42.62 24.34 14.85
CA LYS A 66 -41.40 23.90 14.14
C LYS A 66 -41.10 22.44 14.49
N CYS A 67 -40.45 21.76 13.54
CA CYS A 67 -40.04 20.39 13.75
C CYS A 67 -39.05 20.26 14.92
N PRO A 68 -39.28 19.44 15.96
CA PRO A 68 -38.42 19.34 17.12
C PRO A 68 -37.01 18.79 16.78
N ILE A 69 -36.85 18.14 15.63
CA ILE A 69 -35.59 17.51 15.25
C ILE A 69 -34.68 18.47 14.45
N CYS A 70 -35.22 19.25 13.54
CA CYS A 70 -34.41 20.18 12.74
C CYS A 70 -34.51 21.63 13.22
N GLY A 71 -35.52 21.98 14.01
CA GLY A 71 -35.74 23.34 14.54
C GLY A 71 -36.09 24.42 13.50
N GLN A 72 -35.94 24.15 12.23
CA GLN A 72 -36.02 25.15 11.15
C GLN A 72 -37.30 25.11 10.33
N LYS A 73 -37.82 23.90 10.05
CA LYS A 73 -38.96 23.73 9.15
C LYS A 73 -40.26 23.72 9.89
N ILE A 74 -41.24 24.51 9.39
CA ILE A 74 -42.62 24.50 9.84
C ILE A 74 -43.24 23.12 9.55
N VAL A 75 -43.98 22.58 10.51
CA VAL A 75 -44.70 21.30 10.37
C VAL A 75 -46.06 21.52 9.72
N LYS A 76 -46.54 20.50 9.00
CA LYS A 76 -47.78 20.59 8.25
C LYS A 76 -49.01 20.46 9.15
N TYR A 77 -50.03 21.31 8.96
CA TYR A 77 -51.33 21.17 9.60
C TYR A 77 -52.22 20.16 8.88
N HIS A 78 -52.93 19.31 9.65
CA HIS A 78 -53.76 18.19 9.17
C HIS A 78 -55.24 18.30 9.53
N GLY A 79 -55.67 19.42 10.09
CA GLY A 79 -57.04 19.65 10.50
C GLY A 79 -57.25 19.66 12.03
N GLY A 80 -58.43 20.12 12.46
CA GLY A 80 -58.71 20.40 13.87
C GLY A 80 -58.49 19.22 14.85
N ASN A 81 -58.82 18.02 14.40
CA ASN A 81 -58.67 16.80 15.26
C ASN A 81 -57.22 16.28 15.31
N TYR A 82 -56.41 16.57 14.31
CA TYR A 82 -55.04 16.04 14.22
C TYR A 82 -53.98 17.08 14.52
N GLY A 83 -54.34 18.38 14.40
CA GLY A 83 -53.40 19.49 14.57
C GLY A 83 -52.25 19.47 13.60
N TYR A 84 -51.08 19.86 14.08
CA TYR A 84 -49.84 19.86 13.32
C TYR A 84 -49.11 18.51 13.43
N SER A 85 -48.45 18.09 12.36
CA SER A 85 -47.53 16.97 12.38
C SER A 85 -46.43 17.18 13.42
N LYS A 86 -46.02 16.12 14.11
CA LYS A 86 -44.86 16.21 15.02
C LYS A 86 -43.55 16.53 14.27
N TYR A 87 -43.41 16.07 13.02
CA TYR A 87 -42.19 16.23 12.22
C TYR A 87 -42.49 16.82 10.84
N CYS A 88 -41.52 17.57 10.29
CA CYS A 88 -41.63 18.16 8.96
C CYS A 88 -41.45 17.14 7.81
N SER A 89 -40.83 15.98 8.09
CA SER A 89 -40.56 14.93 7.11
C SER A 89 -40.39 13.56 7.77
N LYS A 90 -40.50 12.48 6.97
CA LYS A 90 -40.16 11.12 7.40
C LYS A 90 -38.72 11.02 7.88
N GLN A 91 -37.80 11.75 7.25
CA GLN A 91 -36.38 11.76 7.66
C GLN A 91 -36.17 12.32 9.07
N CYS A 92 -36.88 13.40 9.42
CA CYS A 92 -36.83 13.93 10.79
C CYS A 92 -37.49 12.98 11.78
N SER A 93 -38.61 12.35 11.41
CA SER A 93 -39.25 11.33 12.23
C SER A 93 -38.34 10.13 12.54
N TYR A 94 -37.50 9.71 11.60
CA TYR A 94 -36.54 8.62 11.80
C TYR A 94 -35.32 9.01 12.65
N LYS A 95 -35.09 10.30 12.88
CA LYS A 95 -34.00 10.82 13.70
C LYS A 95 -34.42 11.11 15.15
N ASP A 96 -35.67 10.95 15.51
CA ASP A 96 -36.15 11.17 16.89
C ASP A 96 -35.64 10.08 17.82
N PRO A 97 -34.78 10.42 18.82
CA PRO A 97 -34.22 9.46 19.75
C PRO A 97 -35.28 8.69 20.51
N GLN A 98 -36.34 9.34 20.94
CA GLN A 98 -37.46 8.71 21.69
C GLN A 98 -38.18 7.66 20.84
N ARG A 99 -38.39 7.95 19.56
CA ARG A 99 -38.99 7.00 18.64
C ARG A 99 -38.08 5.81 18.35
N ILE A 100 -36.77 6.06 18.18
CA ILE A 100 -35.79 5.01 17.99
C ILE A 100 -35.77 4.07 19.20
N GLU A 101 -35.71 4.64 20.39
CA GLU A 101 -35.67 3.85 21.62
C GLU A 101 -36.95 3.02 21.80
N LYS A 102 -38.13 3.60 21.57
CA LYS A 102 -39.41 2.87 21.61
C LYS A 102 -39.45 1.71 20.60
N LEU A 103 -38.90 1.91 19.38
CA LEU A 103 -38.80 0.85 18.37
C LEU A 103 -37.86 -0.27 18.82
N LYS A 104 -36.71 0.07 19.39
CA LYS A 104 -35.77 -0.92 19.94
C LYS A 104 -36.40 -1.74 21.05
N GLN A 105 -37.08 -1.08 21.99
CA GLN A 105 -37.77 -1.74 23.09
C GLN A 105 -38.84 -2.69 22.59
N THR A 106 -39.66 -2.27 21.63
CA THR A 106 -40.66 -3.12 21.00
C THR A 106 -40.06 -4.33 20.29
N CYS A 107 -38.90 -4.15 19.64
CA CYS A 107 -38.18 -5.26 19.03
C CYS A 107 -37.59 -6.23 20.04
N LEU A 108 -37.04 -5.73 21.15
CA LEU A 108 -36.56 -6.55 22.26
C LEU A 108 -37.69 -7.38 22.90
N GLU A 109 -38.85 -6.75 23.19
CA GLU A 109 -40.00 -7.40 23.79
C GLU A 109 -40.62 -8.50 22.89
N ARG A 110 -40.67 -8.26 21.57
CA ARG A 110 -41.27 -9.18 20.61
C ARG A 110 -40.36 -10.25 20.05
N TYR A 111 -39.08 -9.92 19.88
CA TYR A 111 -38.13 -10.74 19.11
C TYR A 111 -36.85 -11.05 19.87
N GLY A 112 -36.64 -10.50 21.06
CA GLY A 112 -35.43 -10.71 21.85
C GLY A 112 -34.19 -10.01 21.30
N VAL A 113 -34.32 -9.11 20.30
CA VAL A 113 -33.23 -8.38 19.66
C VAL A 113 -33.59 -6.91 19.47
N GLU A 114 -32.62 -6.02 19.54
CA GLU A 114 -32.84 -4.58 19.30
C GLU A 114 -33.23 -4.24 17.85
N ASN A 115 -32.86 -5.10 16.91
CA ASN A 115 -33.14 -4.91 15.49
C ASN A 115 -33.51 -6.25 14.82
N ILE A 116 -34.63 -6.30 14.20
CA ILE A 116 -35.16 -7.48 13.50
C ILE A 116 -34.19 -7.99 12.41
N SER A 117 -33.49 -7.09 11.74
CA SER A 117 -32.53 -7.49 10.70
C SER A 117 -31.32 -8.29 11.22
N SER A 118 -31.13 -8.37 12.54
CA SER A 118 -30.12 -9.24 13.15
C SER A 118 -30.51 -10.71 13.20
N LEU A 119 -31.81 -11.01 13.10
CA LEU A 119 -32.32 -12.39 13.14
C LEU A 119 -32.00 -13.14 11.84
N PRO A 120 -31.50 -14.39 11.94
CA PRO A 120 -31.19 -15.21 10.76
C PRO A 120 -32.36 -15.38 9.80
N GLU A 121 -33.54 -15.61 10.32
CA GLU A 121 -34.77 -15.82 9.53
C GLU A 121 -35.14 -14.61 8.66
N PHE A 122 -35.02 -13.41 9.21
CA PHE A 122 -35.26 -12.17 8.44
C PHE A 122 -34.19 -11.90 7.40
N ARG A 123 -32.95 -12.27 7.70
CA ARG A 123 -31.85 -12.17 6.71
C ARG A 123 -32.08 -13.14 5.56
N GLU A 124 -32.46 -14.37 5.86
CA GLU A 124 -32.72 -15.38 4.83
C GLU A 124 -33.93 -15.00 3.96
N LYS A 125 -35.03 -14.52 4.57
CA LYS A 125 -36.18 -14.00 3.83
C LYS A 125 -35.81 -12.80 2.94
N ALA A 126 -34.95 -11.92 3.42
CA ALA A 126 -34.47 -10.79 2.63
C ALA A 126 -33.60 -11.25 1.44
N LYS A 127 -32.72 -12.24 1.63
CA LYS A 127 -31.94 -12.85 0.56
C LYS A 127 -32.85 -13.53 -0.47
N GLN A 128 -33.81 -14.32 -0.03
CA GLN A 128 -34.76 -14.98 -0.91
C GLN A 128 -35.54 -13.98 -1.76
N THR A 129 -36.03 -12.90 -1.15
CA THR A 129 -36.69 -11.80 -1.86
C THR A 129 -35.76 -11.11 -2.88
N CYS A 130 -34.47 -10.99 -2.57
CA CYS A 130 -33.47 -10.43 -3.49
C CYS A 130 -33.19 -11.40 -4.65
N LEU A 131 -33.09 -12.69 -4.38
CA LEU A 131 -32.92 -13.73 -5.42
C LEU A 131 -34.11 -13.72 -6.39
N GLU A 132 -35.33 -13.69 -5.87
CA GLU A 132 -36.56 -13.66 -6.69
C GLU A 132 -36.66 -12.39 -7.57
N ARG A 133 -36.31 -11.23 -7.03
CA ARG A 133 -36.43 -9.94 -7.74
C ARG A 133 -35.27 -9.59 -8.64
N TYR A 134 -34.05 -9.99 -8.26
CA TYR A 134 -32.81 -9.49 -8.89
C TYR A 134 -31.89 -10.61 -9.38
N GLY A 135 -32.22 -11.87 -9.11
CA GLY A 135 -31.40 -13.02 -9.47
C GLY A 135 -30.07 -13.10 -8.68
N ALA A 136 -29.99 -12.40 -7.54
CA ALA A 136 -28.81 -12.38 -6.69
C ALA A 136 -29.19 -12.20 -5.22
N GLU A 137 -28.42 -12.75 -4.29
CA GLU A 137 -28.66 -12.62 -2.83
C GLU A 137 -28.59 -11.17 -2.32
N ASN A 138 -27.92 -10.30 -3.06
CA ASN A 138 -27.81 -8.87 -2.80
C ASN A 138 -28.13 -8.12 -4.09
N PRO A 139 -28.98 -7.07 -4.06
CA PRO A 139 -29.30 -6.28 -5.25
C PRO A 139 -28.07 -5.73 -5.97
N PHE A 140 -27.04 -5.30 -5.24
CA PHE A 140 -25.79 -4.79 -5.82
C PHE A 140 -24.91 -5.87 -6.48
N ALA A 141 -25.18 -7.15 -6.25
CA ALA A 141 -24.52 -8.24 -6.94
C ALA A 141 -25.13 -8.53 -8.32
N SER A 142 -26.37 -8.06 -8.57
CA SER A 142 -27.07 -8.24 -9.85
C SER A 142 -26.43 -7.39 -10.95
N GLU A 143 -26.05 -8.03 -12.06
CA GLU A 143 -25.46 -7.35 -13.24
C GLU A 143 -26.40 -6.26 -13.79
N LYS A 144 -27.70 -6.53 -13.82
CA LYS A 144 -28.72 -5.55 -14.25
C LYS A 144 -28.70 -4.25 -13.40
N ILE A 145 -28.49 -4.38 -12.10
CA ILE A 145 -28.40 -3.21 -11.20
C ILE A 145 -27.04 -2.51 -11.35
N LYS A 146 -25.94 -3.26 -11.49
CA LYS A 146 -24.63 -2.69 -11.74
C LYS A 146 -24.63 -1.88 -13.03
N GLU A 147 -25.19 -2.43 -14.10
CA GLU A 147 -25.30 -1.74 -15.38
C GLU A 147 -26.17 -0.48 -15.28
N LYS A 148 -27.32 -0.55 -14.58
CA LYS A 148 -28.14 0.62 -14.31
C LYS A 148 -27.39 1.71 -13.54
N ILE A 149 -26.63 1.34 -12.53
CA ILE A 149 -25.79 2.29 -11.76
C ILE A 149 -24.71 2.89 -12.66
N LYS A 150 -24.04 2.07 -13.47
CA LYS A 150 -23.03 2.52 -14.43
C LYS A 150 -23.61 3.54 -15.42
N ASN A 151 -24.77 3.25 -16.00
CA ASN A 151 -25.45 4.16 -16.94
C ASN A 151 -25.83 5.49 -16.27
N ILE A 152 -26.35 5.49 -15.05
CA ILE A 152 -26.64 6.70 -14.28
C ILE A 152 -25.37 7.51 -14.00
N LEU A 153 -24.26 6.85 -13.71
CA LEU A 153 -22.98 7.52 -13.45
C LEU A 153 -22.38 8.10 -14.73
N LEU A 154 -22.49 7.40 -15.86
CA LEU A 154 -22.10 7.91 -17.18
C LEU A 154 -22.96 9.12 -17.59
N GLU A 155 -24.28 9.02 -17.44
CA GLU A 155 -25.19 10.11 -17.78
C GLU A 155 -24.98 11.37 -16.94
N ARG A 156 -24.78 11.23 -15.63
CA ARG A 156 -24.68 12.36 -14.70
C ARG A 156 -23.29 12.95 -14.54
N TYR A 157 -22.27 12.09 -14.58
CA TYR A 157 -20.90 12.46 -14.19
C TYR A 157 -19.85 12.08 -15.24
N ASN A 158 -20.27 11.48 -16.35
CA ASN A 158 -19.40 10.99 -17.43
C ASN A 158 -18.28 10.06 -16.92
N VAL A 159 -18.60 9.19 -15.95
CA VAL A 159 -17.67 8.20 -15.37
C VAL A 159 -18.35 6.84 -15.18
N GLU A 160 -17.60 5.77 -15.28
CA GLU A 160 -18.12 4.41 -15.05
C GLU A 160 -18.29 4.09 -13.55
N TYR A 161 -17.46 4.67 -12.71
CA TYR A 161 -17.46 4.44 -11.26
C TYR A 161 -17.47 5.75 -10.49
N ALA A 162 -18.25 5.79 -9.41
CA ALA A 162 -18.40 6.99 -8.57
C ALA A 162 -17.07 7.56 -8.03
N GLN A 163 -16.06 6.71 -7.86
CA GLN A 163 -14.72 7.10 -7.39
C GLN A 163 -13.92 7.86 -8.45
N GLN A 164 -14.30 7.79 -9.73
CA GLN A 164 -13.63 8.51 -10.81
C GLN A 164 -14.14 9.95 -10.96
N SER A 165 -15.31 10.28 -10.38
CA SER A 165 -15.90 11.63 -10.46
C SER A 165 -15.27 12.55 -9.40
N PRO A 166 -14.60 13.65 -9.81
CA PRO A 166 -14.09 14.67 -8.89
C PRO A 166 -15.19 15.31 -8.04
N GLU A 167 -16.39 15.52 -8.61
CA GLU A 167 -17.54 16.10 -7.93
C GLU A 167 -18.03 15.22 -6.79
N ILE A 168 -18.16 13.91 -7.02
CA ILE A 168 -18.53 12.94 -5.98
C ILE A 168 -17.45 12.86 -4.90
N GLN A 169 -16.18 12.86 -5.28
CA GLN A 169 -15.06 12.86 -4.33
C GLN A 169 -15.07 14.13 -3.48
N ASN A 170 -15.25 15.30 -4.08
CA ASN A 170 -15.34 16.58 -3.35
C ASN A 170 -16.54 16.59 -2.40
N THR A 171 -17.70 16.13 -2.86
CA THR A 171 -18.89 16.00 -2.00
C THR A 171 -18.64 15.09 -0.80
N ARG A 172 -17.96 13.95 -1.00
CA ARG A 172 -17.55 13.06 0.10
C ARG A 172 -16.58 13.73 1.06
N LYS A 173 -15.58 14.44 0.54
CA LYS A 173 -14.63 15.21 1.38
C LYS A 173 -15.33 16.27 2.20
N LEU A 174 -16.20 17.08 1.58
CA LEU A 174 -16.95 18.12 2.28
C LEU A 174 -17.88 17.55 3.35
N ASN A 175 -18.57 16.45 3.06
CA ASN A 175 -19.40 15.76 4.05
C ASN A 175 -18.57 15.18 5.20
N SER A 176 -17.38 14.66 4.92
CA SER A 176 -16.46 14.17 5.94
C SER A 176 -15.92 15.31 6.82
N LEU A 177 -15.49 16.43 6.20
CA LEU A 177 -15.06 17.63 6.90
C LEU A 177 -16.17 18.18 7.81
N LYS A 178 -17.40 18.27 7.30
CA LYS A 178 -18.56 18.78 8.08
C LYS A 178 -18.89 17.87 9.26
N LYS A 179 -18.72 16.56 9.13
CA LYS A 179 -19.13 15.58 10.15
C LYS A 179 -18.02 15.24 11.16
N TYR A 180 -16.77 15.19 10.70
CA TYR A 180 -15.63 14.67 11.46
C TYR A 180 -14.46 15.67 11.57
N GLY A 181 -14.56 16.85 10.94
CA GLY A 181 -13.47 17.83 10.93
C GLY A 181 -12.27 17.46 10.04
N VAL A 182 -12.33 16.32 9.35
CA VAL A 182 -11.26 15.78 8.48
C VAL A 182 -11.81 15.41 7.11
N ASP A 183 -10.97 15.45 6.08
CA ASP A 183 -11.36 15.17 4.69
C ASP A 183 -11.75 13.70 4.43
N HIS A 184 -11.33 12.79 5.30
CA HIS A 184 -11.71 11.38 5.27
C HIS A 184 -11.89 10.87 6.71
N HIS A 185 -13.02 10.22 6.99
CA HIS A 185 -13.39 9.76 8.34
C HIS A 185 -12.31 8.91 9.04
N MET A 186 -11.52 8.12 8.29
CA MET A 186 -10.42 7.32 8.86
C MET A 186 -9.18 8.15 9.26
N LYS A 187 -9.16 9.45 8.97
CA LYS A 187 -8.14 10.37 9.49
C LYS A 187 -8.49 10.90 10.89
N ASP A 188 -9.74 10.75 11.31
CA ASP A 188 -10.16 11.03 12.68
C ASP A 188 -9.53 9.99 13.63
N PRO A 189 -8.75 10.42 14.66
CA PRO A 189 -8.05 9.52 15.56
C PRO A 189 -8.98 8.58 16.34
N GLU A 190 -10.15 9.06 16.77
CA GLU A 190 -11.11 8.28 17.54
C GLU A 190 -11.78 7.22 16.67
N ILE A 191 -12.17 7.57 15.45
CA ILE A 191 -12.75 6.62 14.49
C ILE A 191 -11.72 5.57 14.10
N LYS A 192 -10.46 6.00 13.84
CA LYS A 192 -9.37 5.09 13.52
C LYS A 192 -9.11 4.10 14.65
N LYS A 193 -9.08 4.59 15.90
CA LYS A 193 -8.89 3.76 17.10
C LYS A 193 -10.04 2.76 17.29
N LYS A 194 -11.29 3.22 17.11
CA LYS A 194 -12.47 2.34 17.21
C LYS A 194 -12.49 1.27 16.11
N ALA A 195 -12.27 1.65 14.86
CA ALA A 195 -12.21 0.72 13.73
C ALA A 195 -11.07 -0.29 13.89
N HIS A 196 -9.92 0.15 14.40
CA HIS A 196 -8.79 -0.73 14.71
C HIS A 196 -9.17 -1.75 15.81
N LYS A 197 -9.79 -1.30 16.89
CA LYS A 197 -10.24 -2.18 17.98
C LYS A 197 -11.29 -3.21 17.51
N GLU A 198 -12.24 -2.80 16.68
CA GLU A 198 -13.26 -3.72 16.12
C GLU A 198 -12.64 -4.72 15.13
N SER A 199 -11.73 -4.28 14.29
CA SER A 199 -10.97 -5.14 13.38
C SER A 199 -10.15 -6.18 14.15
N LEU A 200 -9.43 -5.74 15.19
CA LEU A 200 -8.68 -6.65 16.06
C LEU A 200 -9.57 -7.69 16.73
N LYS A 201 -10.73 -7.29 17.24
CA LYS A 201 -11.70 -8.22 17.86
C LYS A 201 -12.15 -9.29 16.87
N TYR A 202 -12.48 -8.92 15.63
CA TYR A 202 -12.84 -9.88 14.58
C TYR A 202 -11.72 -10.90 14.31
N TYR A 203 -10.46 -10.41 14.18
CA TYR A 203 -9.32 -11.29 13.96
C TYR A 203 -8.99 -12.15 15.18
N VAL A 204 -9.20 -11.63 16.38
CA VAL A 204 -9.06 -12.33 17.65
C VAL A 204 -9.97 -13.56 17.70
N ASP A 205 -11.27 -13.39 17.45
CA ASP A 205 -12.25 -14.48 17.51
C ASP A 205 -11.95 -15.57 16.46
N LYS A 206 -11.49 -15.16 15.28
CA LYS A 206 -11.14 -16.08 14.19
C LYS A 206 -9.87 -16.90 14.45
N CYS A 207 -8.94 -16.38 15.26
CA CYS A 207 -7.64 -17.03 15.54
C CYS A 207 -7.56 -17.72 16.89
N SER A 208 -8.59 -17.69 17.71
CA SER A 208 -8.60 -18.29 19.05
C SER A 208 -8.25 -19.79 19.07
N LYS A 209 -8.48 -20.48 17.93
CA LYS A 209 -8.18 -21.90 17.73
C LYS A 209 -6.69 -22.20 17.37
N ASP A 210 -5.87 -21.18 17.12
CA ASP A 210 -4.55 -21.33 16.49
C ASP A 210 -3.37 -21.09 17.46
N GLY A 211 -3.52 -21.38 18.75
CA GLY A 211 -2.41 -21.26 19.72
C GLY A 211 -2.20 -19.86 20.31
N VAL A 212 -3.21 -19.00 20.25
CA VAL A 212 -3.23 -17.71 20.96
C VAL A 212 -3.33 -17.96 22.45
N ILE A 213 -2.40 -17.41 23.24
CA ILE A 213 -2.37 -17.53 24.70
C ILE A 213 -2.79 -16.24 25.42
N GLY A 214 -2.93 -15.13 24.70
CA GLY A 214 -3.36 -13.85 25.25
C GLY A 214 -3.30 -12.71 24.23
N TYR A 215 -3.53 -11.49 24.72
CA TYR A 215 -3.51 -10.26 23.92
C TYR A 215 -2.84 -9.13 24.67
N THR A 216 -2.15 -8.22 23.96
CA THR A 216 -1.66 -6.97 24.53
C THR A 216 -2.79 -5.95 24.68
N GLU A 217 -2.56 -4.85 25.38
CA GLU A 217 -3.53 -3.75 25.52
C GLU A 217 -3.89 -3.13 24.15
N GLU A 218 -2.96 -3.14 23.20
CA GLU A 218 -3.18 -2.68 21.82
C GLU A 218 -3.93 -3.72 20.97
N GLY A 219 -4.25 -4.89 21.53
CA GLY A 219 -4.97 -5.97 20.87
C GLY A 219 -4.11 -6.82 19.94
N HIS A 220 -2.80 -6.80 20.09
CA HIS A 220 -1.91 -7.74 19.40
C HIS A 220 -2.00 -9.12 20.05
N LYS A 221 -1.86 -10.17 19.24
CA LYS A 221 -1.88 -11.55 19.74
C LYS A 221 -0.58 -11.90 20.43
N ILE A 222 -0.70 -12.58 21.56
CA ILE A 222 0.39 -13.26 22.21
C ILE A 222 0.28 -14.73 21.82
N MET A 223 1.30 -15.25 21.13
CA MET A 223 1.33 -16.58 20.55
C MET A 223 2.40 -17.43 21.24
N LYS A 224 2.11 -18.70 21.49
CA LYS A 224 3.14 -19.65 21.92
C LYS A 224 4.13 -19.87 20.76
N CYS A 225 5.43 -19.82 21.06
CA CYS A 225 6.44 -20.11 20.06
C CYS A 225 6.37 -21.60 19.65
N PRO A 226 6.27 -21.93 18.34
CA PRO A 226 6.23 -23.31 17.89
C PRO A 226 7.59 -24.03 17.99
N HIS A 227 8.67 -23.28 18.25
CA HIS A 227 10.02 -23.80 18.32
C HIS A 227 10.46 -23.97 19.78
N PRO A 228 10.57 -25.21 20.30
CA PRO A 228 10.94 -25.45 21.71
C PRO A 228 12.31 -24.90 22.13
N GLU A 229 13.25 -24.85 21.18
CA GLU A 229 14.64 -24.42 21.39
C GLU A 229 14.93 -23.01 20.82
N CYS A 230 13.89 -22.16 20.64
CA CYS A 230 14.08 -20.82 20.12
C CYS A 230 14.80 -19.94 21.16
N ASP A 231 16.04 -19.58 20.85
CA ASP A 231 16.88 -18.69 21.65
C ASP A 231 16.39 -17.23 21.61
N LYS A 232 15.62 -16.85 20.58
CA LYS A 232 15.06 -15.50 20.39
C LYS A 232 13.73 -15.28 21.11
N CYS A 233 13.02 -16.33 21.51
CA CYS A 233 11.79 -16.28 22.28
C CYS A 233 12.06 -16.69 23.73
N SER A 234 12.80 -15.87 24.48
CA SER A 234 13.24 -16.14 25.85
C SER A 234 12.11 -16.57 26.78
N GLU A 235 10.89 -16.10 26.56
CA GLU A 235 9.69 -16.44 27.33
C GLU A 235 8.79 -17.47 26.62
N LYS A 236 9.31 -18.13 25.59
CA LYS A 236 8.59 -19.12 24.77
C LYS A 236 7.29 -18.59 24.13
N PHE A 237 7.14 -17.28 24.00
CA PHE A 237 6.04 -16.64 23.28
C PHE A 237 6.53 -15.46 22.43
N TYR A 238 5.73 -15.07 21.44
CA TYR A 238 5.97 -13.91 20.60
C TYR A 238 4.66 -13.10 20.42
N ILE A 239 4.80 -11.80 20.13
CA ILE A 239 3.69 -10.90 19.91
C ILE A 239 3.58 -10.63 18.41
N ILE A 240 2.36 -10.73 17.87
CA ILE A 240 2.09 -10.47 16.46
C ILE A 240 0.77 -9.70 16.27
N PRO A 241 0.75 -8.62 15.47
CA PRO A 241 -0.49 -8.00 15.04
C PRO A 241 -1.37 -9.00 14.27
N GLY A 242 -2.68 -8.98 14.52
CA GLY A 242 -3.61 -9.96 13.94
C GLY A 242 -3.55 -10.05 12.42
N MET A 243 -3.43 -8.91 11.72
CA MET A 243 -3.29 -8.88 10.25
C MET A 243 -2.00 -9.57 9.77
N ASN A 244 -0.89 -9.37 10.48
CA ASN A 244 0.38 -10.01 10.14
C ASN A 244 0.34 -11.52 10.33
N TYR A 245 -0.43 -12.00 11.32
CA TYR A 245 -0.62 -13.43 11.54
C TYR A 245 -1.31 -14.11 10.33
N TYR A 246 -2.41 -13.51 9.82
CA TYR A 246 -3.10 -14.08 8.67
C TYR A 246 -2.25 -14.06 7.41
N ALA A 247 -1.59 -12.93 7.14
CA ALA A 247 -0.71 -12.83 6.00
C ALA A 247 0.42 -13.86 6.08
N ARG A 248 1.00 -14.10 7.25
CA ARG A 248 2.00 -15.16 7.44
C ARG A 248 1.45 -16.55 7.15
N LYS A 249 0.25 -16.85 7.64
CA LYS A 249 -0.43 -18.13 7.40
C LYS A 249 -0.77 -18.33 5.91
N GLU A 250 -1.28 -17.29 5.25
CA GLU A 250 -1.60 -17.31 3.82
C GLU A 250 -0.37 -17.55 2.95
N TYR A 251 0.73 -16.88 3.30
CA TYR A 251 2.00 -17.01 2.56
C TYR A 251 2.93 -18.09 3.11
N ASP A 252 2.48 -18.95 4.04
CA ASP A 252 3.26 -20.03 4.67
C ASP A 252 4.63 -19.55 5.21
N ILE A 253 4.63 -18.38 5.83
CA ILE A 253 5.82 -17.77 6.42
C ILE A 253 5.91 -18.21 7.88
N GLU A 254 7.14 -18.36 8.38
CA GLU A 254 7.43 -18.63 9.78
C GLU A 254 6.56 -17.73 10.69
N PRO A 255 5.71 -18.33 11.55
CA PRO A 255 4.80 -17.55 12.39
C PRO A 255 5.53 -16.68 13.41
N CYS A 256 6.70 -17.10 13.90
CA CYS A 256 7.46 -16.34 14.87
C CYS A 256 8.07 -15.07 14.26
N THR A 257 7.60 -13.90 14.71
CA THR A 257 8.09 -12.60 14.23
C THR A 257 9.53 -12.31 14.65
N ARG A 258 10.05 -12.98 15.66
CA ARG A 258 11.43 -12.82 16.12
C ARG A 258 12.42 -13.63 15.28
N LEU A 259 11.98 -14.79 14.78
CA LEU A 259 12.77 -15.59 13.83
C LEU A 259 12.70 -15.00 12.42
N PHE A 260 11.54 -14.53 12.02
CA PHE A 260 11.32 -13.97 10.69
C PHE A 260 10.58 -12.63 10.78
N PRO A 261 11.31 -11.53 10.96
CA PRO A 261 10.72 -10.21 11.25
C PRO A 261 10.16 -9.49 10.01
N ILE A 262 9.31 -10.16 9.20
CA ILE A 262 8.57 -9.49 8.14
C ILE A 262 7.45 -8.67 8.77
N THR A 263 7.39 -7.41 8.42
CA THR A 263 6.27 -6.52 8.72
C THR A 263 5.52 -6.19 7.43
N TRP A 264 4.19 -6.39 7.43
CA TRP A 264 3.33 -5.86 6.39
C TRP A 264 2.96 -4.43 6.78
N SER A 265 3.42 -3.45 6.01
CA SER A 265 2.94 -2.09 6.15
C SER A 265 2.01 -1.78 4.97
N HIS A 266 0.87 -1.18 5.26
CA HIS A 266 0.02 -0.55 4.25
C HIS A 266 0.51 0.85 3.88
N ALA A 267 1.74 1.20 4.24
CA ALA A 267 2.37 2.44 3.83
C ALA A 267 2.50 2.45 2.29
N LYS A 268 2.22 3.58 1.68
CA LYS A 268 2.38 3.77 0.23
C LYS A 268 3.80 3.47 -0.25
N ASN A 269 4.79 3.69 0.61
CA ASN A 269 6.21 3.47 0.33
C ASN A 269 6.77 2.47 1.35
N THR A 270 7.57 1.54 0.87
CA THR A 270 8.28 0.60 1.74
C THR A 270 9.45 1.30 2.45
N THR A 271 9.96 0.71 3.53
CA THR A 271 11.16 1.22 4.21
C THR A 271 12.38 1.26 3.28
N LEU A 272 12.41 0.39 2.26
CA LEU A 272 13.48 0.36 1.24
C LEU A 272 13.39 1.56 0.31
N GLU A 273 12.20 1.87 -0.17
CA GLU A 273 11.94 3.06 -1.00
C GLU A 273 12.22 4.34 -0.21
N MET A 274 11.78 4.43 1.05
CA MET A 274 12.05 5.58 1.92
C MET A 274 13.56 5.84 2.11
N PHE A 275 14.37 4.79 2.16
CA PHE A 275 15.83 4.93 2.21
C PHE A 275 16.37 5.60 0.94
N VAL A 276 15.89 5.19 -0.22
CA VAL A 276 16.31 5.78 -1.50
C VAL A 276 15.78 7.21 -1.65
N GLN A 277 14.52 7.44 -1.31
CA GLN A 277 13.89 8.77 -1.33
C GLN A 277 14.67 9.76 -0.46
N LYS A 278 15.07 9.35 0.75
CA LYS A 278 15.89 10.18 1.62
C LYS A 278 17.21 10.60 0.96
N ILE A 279 17.90 9.67 0.27
CA ILE A 279 19.14 10.01 -0.45
C ILE A 279 18.86 11.06 -1.55
N LEU A 280 17.75 10.93 -2.26
CA LEU A 280 17.36 11.86 -3.32
C LEU A 280 16.97 13.23 -2.74
N ASP A 281 16.22 13.25 -1.66
CA ASP A 281 15.79 14.47 -0.96
C ASP A 281 17.00 15.23 -0.38
N ASP A 282 17.93 14.53 0.27
CA ASP A 282 19.17 15.10 0.83
C ASP A 282 20.05 15.77 -0.25
N HIS A 283 19.87 15.40 -1.54
CA HIS A 283 20.59 15.97 -2.68
C HIS A 283 19.72 16.84 -3.60
N ASN A 284 18.48 17.18 -3.18
CA ASN A 284 17.51 18.00 -3.93
C ASN A 284 17.23 17.45 -5.35
N ILE A 285 17.14 16.13 -5.50
CA ILE A 285 16.82 15.47 -6.76
C ILE A 285 15.30 15.29 -6.86
N GLN A 286 14.70 15.80 -7.94
CA GLN A 286 13.28 15.60 -8.24
C GLN A 286 13.04 14.19 -8.76
N TYR A 287 12.05 13.50 -8.24
CA TYR A 287 11.66 12.15 -8.62
C TYR A 287 10.15 11.94 -8.53
N GLU A 288 9.68 10.91 -9.18
CA GLU A 288 8.29 10.45 -9.17
C GLU A 288 8.23 9.02 -8.61
N CYS A 289 7.18 8.70 -7.85
CA CYS A 289 6.98 7.37 -7.25
C CYS A 289 5.84 6.63 -7.92
N ASN A 290 5.96 5.29 -7.97
CA ASN A 290 4.90 4.39 -8.46
C ASN A 290 4.45 4.73 -9.89
N VAL A 291 5.41 4.98 -10.78
CA VAL A 291 5.17 5.41 -12.18
C VAL A 291 4.74 4.23 -13.04
N ARG A 292 3.64 4.37 -13.81
CA ARG A 292 3.02 3.28 -14.59
C ARG A 292 2.83 3.59 -16.07
N ASP A 293 3.22 4.76 -16.54
CA ASP A 293 3.02 5.23 -17.90
C ASP A 293 4.24 5.06 -18.82
N ILE A 294 5.36 4.64 -18.27
CA ILE A 294 6.62 4.44 -19.03
C ILE A 294 6.72 3.01 -19.57
N ILE A 295 6.48 2.03 -18.71
CA ILE A 295 6.51 0.59 -19.05
C ILE A 295 5.24 -0.10 -18.54
N LYS A 296 5.00 -1.34 -18.97
CA LYS A 296 3.83 -2.11 -18.54
C LYS A 296 3.77 -2.31 -17.02
N ASN A 297 4.93 -2.43 -16.37
CA ASN A 297 5.05 -2.64 -14.93
C ASN A 297 5.25 -1.29 -14.23
N GLU A 298 4.86 -1.19 -12.95
CA GLU A 298 5.15 -0.03 -12.10
C GLU A 298 6.65 0.13 -11.88
N LEU A 299 7.13 1.36 -11.87
CA LEU A 299 8.48 1.74 -11.44
C LEU A 299 8.38 2.38 -10.06
N ASP A 300 9.11 1.86 -9.06
CA ASP A 300 9.03 2.35 -7.68
C ASP A 300 9.44 3.81 -7.58
N ILE A 301 10.57 4.18 -8.18
CA ILE A 301 11.11 5.56 -8.22
C ILE A 301 11.61 5.85 -9.63
N TYR A 302 11.21 6.97 -10.21
CA TYR A 302 11.69 7.46 -11.49
C TYR A 302 12.25 8.87 -11.40
N ILE A 303 13.40 9.11 -12.02
CA ILE A 303 14.10 10.40 -12.04
C ILE A 303 14.11 10.91 -13.48
N PRO A 304 13.13 11.76 -13.89
CA PRO A 304 12.96 12.18 -15.29
C PRO A 304 14.21 12.87 -15.86
N SER A 305 14.85 13.73 -15.07
CA SER A 305 16.05 14.50 -15.49
C SER A 305 17.25 13.62 -15.87
N LYS A 306 17.24 12.34 -15.50
CA LYS A 306 18.32 11.37 -15.75
C LYS A 306 17.87 10.17 -16.57
N ASN A 307 16.59 10.06 -16.92
CA ASN A 307 16.00 8.84 -17.47
C ASN A 307 16.42 7.59 -16.67
N LEU A 308 16.32 7.70 -15.35
CA LEU A 308 16.79 6.68 -14.40
C LEU A 308 15.63 6.20 -13.56
N ALA A 309 15.40 4.90 -13.55
CA ALA A 309 14.47 4.24 -12.65
C ALA A 309 15.23 3.45 -11.57
N ILE A 310 14.70 3.41 -10.35
CA ILE A 310 15.26 2.66 -9.24
C ILE A 310 14.16 1.77 -8.66
N GLU A 311 14.43 0.46 -8.60
CA GLU A 311 13.59 -0.56 -8.00
C GLU A 311 14.15 -0.97 -6.65
N CYS A 312 13.27 -1.12 -5.67
CA CYS A 312 13.60 -1.45 -4.29
C CYS A 312 13.00 -2.81 -3.91
N ASN A 313 13.68 -3.88 -4.28
CA ASN A 313 13.15 -5.24 -4.22
C ASN A 313 13.29 -5.87 -2.83
N GLY A 314 12.15 -6.13 -2.16
CA GLY A 314 12.09 -6.99 -0.99
C GLY A 314 12.35 -8.46 -1.37
N CYS A 315 13.30 -9.11 -0.71
CA CYS A 315 13.75 -10.45 -1.08
C CYS A 315 12.65 -11.52 -1.04
N PHE A 316 11.69 -11.40 -0.13
CA PHE A 316 10.54 -12.31 -0.08
C PHE A 316 9.59 -12.10 -1.26
N TRP A 317 9.18 -10.85 -1.50
CA TRP A 317 8.17 -10.50 -2.49
C TRP A 317 8.61 -10.73 -3.93
N HIS A 318 9.92 -10.75 -4.17
CA HIS A 318 10.54 -10.98 -5.46
C HIS A 318 11.09 -12.40 -5.64
N SER A 319 10.80 -13.33 -4.70
CA SER A 319 11.11 -14.75 -4.85
C SER A 319 10.19 -15.45 -5.86
N VAL A 320 10.59 -16.64 -6.31
CA VAL A 320 9.81 -17.48 -7.25
C VAL A 320 8.41 -17.83 -6.74
N ARG A 321 8.13 -17.62 -5.49
CA ARG A 321 6.80 -17.78 -4.90
C ARG A 321 5.81 -16.74 -5.41
N ASN A 322 6.28 -15.51 -5.66
CA ASN A 322 5.46 -14.37 -6.01
C ASN A 322 5.76 -13.80 -7.40
N LYS A 323 6.93 -14.10 -7.96
CA LYS A 323 7.37 -13.61 -9.27
C LYS A 323 7.95 -14.76 -10.10
N ASP A 324 7.65 -14.76 -11.40
CA ASP A 324 8.23 -15.72 -12.33
C ASP A 324 9.73 -15.44 -12.58
N SER A 325 10.40 -16.39 -13.24
CA SER A 325 11.85 -16.34 -13.49
C SER A 325 12.30 -15.25 -14.46
N HIS A 326 11.39 -14.67 -15.23
CA HIS A 326 11.67 -13.67 -16.26
C HIS A 326 11.30 -12.25 -15.81
N TYR A 327 10.52 -12.11 -14.73
CA TYR A 327 9.98 -10.83 -14.27
C TYR A 327 11.00 -9.68 -14.27
N HIS A 328 12.19 -9.90 -13.68
CA HIS A 328 13.23 -8.85 -13.58
C HIS A 328 13.93 -8.59 -14.90
N ILE A 329 14.16 -9.66 -15.69
CA ILE A 329 14.76 -9.53 -17.02
C ILE A 329 13.81 -8.75 -17.95
N ASP A 330 12.53 -9.11 -17.96
CA ASP A 330 11.53 -8.47 -18.81
C ASP A 330 11.39 -6.98 -18.46
N LYS A 331 11.38 -6.67 -17.16
CA LYS A 331 11.34 -5.28 -16.69
C LYS A 331 12.59 -4.49 -17.12
N PHE A 332 13.76 -5.10 -17.01
CA PHE A 332 15.02 -4.52 -17.50
C PHE A 332 14.98 -4.27 -19.02
N VAL A 333 14.49 -5.24 -19.80
CA VAL A 333 14.38 -5.11 -21.26
C VAL A 333 13.41 -4.00 -21.64
N GLN A 334 12.22 -3.95 -21.03
CA GLN A 334 11.23 -2.88 -21.28
C GLN A 334 11.81 -1.49 -20.99
N CYS A 335 12.51 -1.32 -19.87
CA CYS A 335 13.18 -0.06 -19.55
C CYS A 335 14.24 0.31 -20.59
N LYS A 336 15.06 -0.66 -21.01
CA LYS A 336 16.09 -0.48 -22.03
C LYS A 336 15.52 -0.04 -23.39
N GLU A 337 14.40 -0.63 -23.82
CA GLU A 337 13.68 -0.27 -25.04
C GLU A 337 13.16 1.18 -24.98
N LYS A 338 12.73 1.63 -23.81
CA LYS A 338 12.32 3.02 -23.54
C LYS A 338 13.50 3.97 -23.28
N ARG A 339 14.75 3.50 -23.36
CA ARG A 339 15.98 4.24 -23.05
C ARG A 339 16.04 4.73 -21.59
N VAL A 340 15.31 4.08 -20.70
CA VAL A 340 15.38 4.30 -19.25
C VAL A 340 16.45 3.39 -18.68
N GLN A 341 17.38 3.93 -17.91
CA GLN A 341 18.31 3.11 -17.14
C GLN A 341 17.58 2.59 -15.91
N LEU A 342 17.49 1.26 -15.75
CA LEU A 342 16.96 0.64 -14.54
C LEU A 342 18.11 0.29 -13.59
N ILE A 343 17.95 0.62 -12.31
CA ILE A 343 18.76 0.12 -11.19
C ILE A 343 17.86 -0.72 -10.30
N THR A 344 18.26 -1.95 -10.05
CA THR A 344 17.55 -2.86 -9.15
C THR A 344 18.36 -3.01 -7.87
N LEU A 345 17.83 -2.52 -6.77
CA LEU A 345 18.40 -2.60 -5.43
C LEU A 345 17.66 -3.64 -4.61
N TRP A 346 18.39 -4.49 -3.94
CA TRP A 346 17.83 -5.57 -3.16
C TRP A 346 17.89 -5.25 -1.65
N GLU A 347 16.91 -5.75 -0.93
CA GLU A 347 16.76 -5.54 0.51
C GLU A 347 18.03 -5.84 1.32
N ASP A 348 18.72 -6.94 1.01
CA ASP A 348 19.96 -7.32 1.67
C ASP A 348 21.11 -6.35 1.40
N GLN A 349 21.15 -5.75 0.20
CA GLN A 349 22.11 -4.70 -0.17
C GLN A 349 21.84 -3.40 0.60
N ILE A 350 20.58 -2.97 0.61
CA ILE A 350 20.18 -1.73 1.31
C ILE A 350 20.46 -1.86 2.82
N LYS A 351 20.10 -3.00 3.42
CA LYS A 351 20.24 -3.22 4.87
C LYS A 351 21.71 -3.42 5.31
N ASN A 352 22.48 -4.18 4.52
CA ASN A 352 23.83 -4.59 4.96
C ASN A 352 24.96 -3.75 4.36
N LYS A 353 24.68 -3.00 3.26
CA LYS A 353 25.68 -2.18 2.55
C LYS A 353 25.13 -0.77 2.17
N PRO A 354 24.48 -0.06 3.10
CA PRO A 354 23.77 1.20 2.80
C PRO A 354 24.70 2.25 2.17
N ASN A 355 25.92 2.40 2.66
CA ASN A 355 26.90 3.37 2.13
C ASN A 355 27.32 3.05 0.68
N ILE A 356 27.41 1.77 0.32
CA ILE A 356 27.73 1.37 -1.05
C ILE A 356 26.53 1.64 -1.96
N VAL A 357 25.33 1.32 -1.51
CA VAL A 357 24.09 1.59 -2.25
C VAL A 357 23.93 3.10 -2.51
N GLU A 358 24.10 3.92 -1.48
CA GLU A 358 24.10 5.39 -1.62
C GLU A 358 25.12 5.86 -2.65
N SER A 359 26.37 5.41 -2.55
CA SER A 359 27.42 5.77 -3.51
C SER A 359 27.09 5.32 -4.94
N VAL A 360 26.45 4.16 -5.12
CA VAL A 360 25.99 3.70 -6.44
C VAL A 360 24.92 4.64 -6.99
N ILE A 361 23.91 5.00 -6.21
CA ILE A 361 22.84 5.94 -6.61
C ILE A 361 23.46 7.28 -7.02
N LEU A 362 24.26 7.86 -6.13
CA LEU A 362 24.90 9.17 -6.37
C LEU A 362 25.79 9.16 -7.61
N SER A 363 26.53 8.06 -7.85
CA SER A 363 27.35 7.91 -9.05
C SER A 363 26.53 7.93 -10.34
N LYS A 364 25.32 7.37 -10.35
CA LYS A 364 24.40 7.41 -11.49
C LYS A 364 23.81 8.80 -11.73
N LEU A 365 23.65 9.57 -10.67
CA LEU A 365 23.25 10.97 -10.74
C LEU A 365 24.39 11.90 -11.16
N GLY A 366 25.63 11.42 -11.14
CA GLY A 366 26.83 12.21 -11.46
C GLY A 366 27.35 13.03 -10.27
N ILE A 367 26.93 12.66 -9.05
CA ILE A 367 27.29 13.32 -7.80
C ILE A 367 28.47 12.59 -7.16
N TYR A 368 29.55 13.29 -6.90
CA TYR A 368 30.77 12.76 -6.32
C TYR A 368 31.36 13.76 -5.33
N LYS A 369 31.91 13.27 -4.23
CA LYS A 369 32.65 14.08 -3.26
C LYS A 369 34.01 14.49 -3.78
N GLU A 370 34.62 13.64 -4.59
CA GLU A 370 35.97 13.85 -5.13
C GLU A 370 36.05 13.42 -6.60
N ARG A 371 36.80 14.17 -7.41
CA ARG A 371 37.11 13.86 -8.80
C ARG A 371 38.60 13.84 -9.03
N ILE A 372 39.13 12.72 -9.52
CA ILE A 372 40.57 12.49 -9.78
C ILE A 372 40.77 12.10 -11.25
N TYR A 373 41.87 12.53 -11.84
CA TYR A 373 42.24 12.04 -13.16
C TYR A 373 43.22 10.87 -13.04
N ALA A 374 42.94 9.75 -13.70
CA ALA A 374 43.77 8.55 -13.66
C ALA A 374 45.22 8.79 -14.10
N ARG A 375 45.50 9.83 -14.91
CA ARG A 375 46.88 10.22 -15.27
C ARG A 375 47.76 10.56 -14.07
N LYS A 376 47.15 11.02 -12.96
CA LYS A 376 47.85 11.33 -11.70
C LYS A 376 48.00 10.11 -10.78
N CYS A 377 47.44 8.97 -11.17
CA CYS A 377 47.47 7.76 -10.37
C CYS A 377 48.54 6.78 -10.84
N ASN A 378 49.04 5.94 -9.97
CA ASN A 378 49.96 4.84 -10.27
C ASN A 378 49.25 3.49 -10.19
N VAL A 379 49.60 2.55 -11.07
CA VAL A 379 49.07 1.17 -11.03
C VAL A 379 50.12 0.25 -10.41
N LYS A 380 49.71 -0.52 -9.42
CA LYS A 380 50.54 -1.54 -8.76
C LYS A 380 49.72 -2.85 -8.64
N GLU A 381 50.42 -4.00 -8.71
CA GLU A 381 49.80 -5.25 -8.31
C GLU A 381 49.68 -5.30 -6.79
N ILE A 382 48.54 -5.82 -6.29
CA ILE A 382 48.23 -5.85 -4.87
C ILE A 382 47.99 -7.27 -4.36
N LYS A 383 48.21 -7.47 -3.07
CA LYS A 383 47.95 -8.73 -2.40
C LYS A 383 46.46 -8.99 -2.26
N SER A 384 46.10 -10.28 -2.07
CA SER A 384 44.72 -10.72 -1.96
C SER A 384 43.95 -10.05 -0.79
N ASN A 385 44.60 -9.91 0.37
CA ASN A 385 44.00 -9.28 1.54
C ASN A 385 43.63 -7.80 1.27
N ILE A 386 44.53 -7.03 0.62
CA ILE A 386 44.28 -5.61 0.27
C ILE A 386 43.11 -5.49 -0.71
N SER A 387 43.09 -6.34 -1.75
CA SER A 387 42.01 -6.36 -2.74
C SER A 387 40.67 -6.76 -2.10
N THR A 388 40.67 -7.76 -1.21
CA THR A 388 39.48 -8.22 -0.51
C THR A 388 38.89 -7.13 0.37
N GLU A 389 39.73 -6.49 1.19
CA GLU A 389 39.29 -5.40 2.06
C GLU A 389 38.70 -4.22 1.26
N PHE A 390 39.37 -3.82 0.18
CA PHE A 390 38.89 -2.74 -0.66
C PHE A 390 37.56 -3.08 -1.34
N LEU A 391 37.42 -4.29 -1.91
CA LEU A 391 36.21 -4.73 -2.59
C LEU A 391 35.01 -4.88 -1.63
N GLU A 392 35.23 -5.38 -0.41
CA GLU A 392 34.15 -5.46 0.59
C GLU A 392 33.63 -4.08 1.01
N LYS A 393 34.52 -3.09 1.08
CA LYS A 393 34.16 -1.72 1.45
C LYS A 393 33.54 -0.89 0.32
N ASN A 394 33.83 -1.23 -0.96
CA ASN A 394 33.51 -0.35 -2.08
C ASN A 394 32.73 -1.00 -3.23
N HIS A 395 32.58 -2.32 -3.26
CA HIS A 395 31.88 -3.02 -4.34
C HIS A 395 30.63 -3.72 -3.84
N ILE A 396 29.50 -3.54 -4.52
CA ILE A 396 28.20 -4.07 -4.09
C ILE A 396 28.20 -5.61 -3.98
N GLN A 397 28.87 -6.30 -4.88
CA GLN A 397 29.02 -7.77 -4.82
C GLN A 397 30.20 -8.22 -3.94
N GLY A 398 31.02 -7.30 -3.40
CA GLY A 398 32.14 -7.60 -2.53
C GLY A 398 33.28 -8.35 -3.23
N ARG A 399 34.04 -9.10 -2.44
CA ARG A 399 35.25 -9.83 -2.84
C ARG A 399 35.02 -10.83 -3.98
N THR A 400 36.11 -11.15 -4.67
CA THR A 400 36.17 -12.24 -5.65
C THR A 400 37.52 -12.94 -5.60
N ASN A 401 37.53 -14.21 -5.94
CA ASN A 401 38.78 -14.91 -6.19
C ASN A 401 39.34 -14.48 -7.55
N ALA A 402 40.53 -13.96 -7.54
CA ALA A 402 41.21 -13.52 -8.75
C ALA A 402 42.67 -13.92 -8.73
N LYS A 403 43.27 -14.16 -9.89
CA LYS A 403 44.70 -14.45 -10.03
C LYS A 403 45.51 -13.15 -10.05
N ILE A 404 45.03 -12.17 -10.81
CA ILE A 404 45.68 -10.86 -10.93
C ILE A 404 44.79 -9.80 -10.28
N ARG A 405 45.43 -8.94 -9.49
CA ARG A 405 44.75 -7.85 -8.77
C ARG A 405 45.55 -6.59 -8.93
N LEU A 406 44.94 -5.59 -9.58
CA LEU A 406 45.56 -4.29 -9.86
C LEU A 406 44.91 -3.24 -8.94
N GLY A 407 45.76 -2.50 -8.25
CA GLY A 407 45.38 -1.32 -7.46
C GLY A 407 45.75 -0.03 -8.18
N LEU A 408 44.85 0.93 -8.14
CA LEU A 408 45.10 2.29 -8.62
C LEU A 408 45.34 3.19 -7.41
N TYR A 409 46.52 3.77 -7.33
CA TYR A 409 46.97 4.59 -6.20
C TYR A 409 47.08 6.07 -6.59
N TYR A 410 46.57 6.91 -5.70
CA TYR A 410 46.71 8.36 -5.77
C TYR A 410 47.22 8.84 -4.40
N ASN A 411 48.37 9.59 -4.40
CA ASN A 411 49.04 10.02 -3.15
C ASN A 411 49.24 8.85 -2.15
N ASP A 412 49.71 7.69 -2.65
CA ASP A 412 49.93 6.44 -1.92
C ASP A 412 48.70 5.76 -1.30
N ASP A 413 47.53 6.36 -1.44
CA ASP A 413 46.26 5.74 -1.05
C ASP A 413 45.66 4.94 -2.21
N LEU A 414 44.99 3.82 -1.87
CA LEU A 414 44.28 2.95 -2.81
C LEU A 414 42.92 3.53 -3.17
N TYR A 415 42.74 3.92 -4.43
CA TYR A 415 41.50 4.53 -4.92
C TYR A 415 40.70 3.68 -5.89
N GLY A 416 41.26 2.61 -6.41
CA GLY A 416 40.54 1.74 -7.33
C GLY A 416 41.16 0.35 -7.41
N VAL A 417 40.35 -0.63 -7.68
CA VAL A 417 40.79 -2.04 -7.84
C VAL A 417 40.16 -2.64 -9.09
N MET A 418 40.97 -3.36 -9.85
CA MET A 418 40.52 -4.18 -10.97
C MET A 418 41.15 -5.57 -10.86
N THR A 419 40.33 -6.61 -11.07
CA THR A 419 40.75 -7.99 -10.86
C THR A 419 40.47 -8.87 -12.05
N PHE A 420 41.38 -9.83 -12.29
CA PHE A 420 41.32 -10.74 -13.42
C PHE A 420 41.54 -12.19 -12.96
N SER A 421 40.81 -13.12 -13.59
CA SER A 421 41.00 -14.56 -13.45
C SER A 421 41.20 -15.21 -14.82
N PRO A 422 41.96 -16.30 -14.94
CA PRO A 422 41.94 -17.12 -16.14
C PRO A 422 40.51 -17.57 -16.44
N ARG A 423 40.13 -17.53 -17.71
CA ARG A 423 38.81 -17.97 -18.12
C ARG A 423 38.72 -19.48 -17.96
N SER A 424 37.70 -19.96 -17.28
CA SER A 424 37.47 -21.38 -17.04
C SER A 424 36.63 -22.03 -18.15
N LYS A 425 36.70 -23.37 -18.29
CA LYS A 425 35.79 -24.13 -19.18
C LYS A 425 34.33 -23.84 -18.91
N LEU A 426 33.96 -23.61 -17.64
CA LEU A 426 32.58 -23.25 -17.24
C LEU A 426 32.15 -21.88 -17.76
N SER A 427 33.09 -20.95 -17.97
CA SER A 427 32.82 -19.65 -18.56
C SER A 427 32.96 -19.64 -20.09
N GLY A 428 33.12 -20.83 -20.72
CA GLY A 428 33.08 -21.06 -22.14
C GLY A 428 34.46 -20.94 -22.85
N SER A 429 35.57 -21.14 -22.11
CA SER A 429 36.88 -21.35 -22.75
C SER A 429 36.90 -22.72 -23.40
N LYS A 430 37.33 -22.78 -24.66
CA LYS A 430 37.48 -24.05 -25.41
C LYS A 430 38.80 -24.73 -25.11
N ASP A 431 39.83 -23.95 -24.77
CA ASP A 431 41.18 -24.39 -24.47
C ASP A 431 41.67 -23.81 -23.13
N ILE A 432 42.14 -24.67 -22.21
CA ILE A 432 42.67 -24.26 -20.90
C ILE A 432 44.00 -23.53 -21.05
N ASN A 433 44.76 -23.78 -22.12
CA ASN A 433 46.04 -23.17 -22.37
C ASN A 433 45.93 -21.84 -23.13
N SER A 434 44.74 -21.43 -23.56
CA SER A 434 44.49 -20.15 -24.19
C SER A 434 44.73 -19.01 -23.18
N ASN A 435 45.42 -17.96 -23.58
CA ASN A 435 45.62 -16.76 -22.77
C ASN A 435 44.33 -15.91 -22.72
N GLU A 436 43.24 -16.55 -22.28
CA GLU A 436 41.92 -15.97 -22.13
C GLU A 436 41.65 -15.61 -20.66
N TRP A 437 41.16 -14.39 -20.45
CA TRP A 437 40.96 -13.84 -19.13
C TRP A 437 39.52 -13.36 -18.91
N GLU A 438 39.09 -13.35 -17.67
CA GLU A 438 37.86 -12.72 -17.23
C GLU A 438 38.17 -11.54 -16.32
N LEU A 439 37.68 -10.35 -16.67
CA LEU A 439 37.62 -9.20 -15.79
C LEU A 439 36.49 -9.42 -14.80
N THR A 440 36.84 -9.78 -13.57
CA THR A 440 35.89 -10.24 -12.56
C THR A 440 35.30 -9.12 -11.71
N ARG A 441 36.09 -8.08 -11.39
CA ARG A 441 35.62 -6.91 -10.62
C ARG A 441 36.37 -5.64 -11.06
N PHE A 442 35.63 -4.53 -11.00
CA PHE A 442 36.20 -3.19 -11.05
C PHE A 442 35.36 -2.26 -10.19
N CYS A 443 35.99 -1.54 -9.27
CA CYS A 443 35.39 -0.41 -8.58
C CYS A 443 36.41 0.62 -8.16
N THR A 444 35.93 1.83 -7.88
CA THR A 444 36.68 2.92 -7.26
C THR A 444 36.23 3.09 -5.80
N LYS A 445 36.98 3.83 -5.01
CA LYS A 445 36.62 4.24 -3.66
C LYS A 445 35.23 4.92 -3.67
N LEU A 446 34.41 4.69 -2.65
CA LEU A 446 33.06 5.27 -2.54
C LEU A 446 33.09 6.79 -2.75
N ASN A 447 32.07 7.30 -3.39
CA ASN A 447 31.84 8.72 -3.64
C ASN A 447 32.97 9.42 -4.43
N THR A 448 33.84 8.66 -5.11
CA THR A 448 34.97 9.17 -5.91
C THR A 448 34.81 8.83 -7.39
N GLN A 449 34.94 9.82 -8.26
CA GLN A 449 35.05 9.62 -9.70
C GLN A 449 36.52 9.68 -10.13
N ILE A 450 37.03 8.59 -10.71
CA ILE A 450 38.38 8.60 -11.27
C ILE A 450 38.28 8.49 -12.78
N ILE A 451 38.43 9.63 -13.45
CA ILE A 451 38.29 9.73 -14.91
C ILE A 451 39.43 8.98 -15.59
N GLY A 452 39.07 7.95 -16.37
CA GLY A 452 40.03 7.11 -17.08
C GLY A 452 40.62 5.95 -16.27
N ALA A 453 40.13 5.68 -15.03
CA ALA A 453 40.63 4.62 -14.16
C ALA A 453 40.58 3.24 -14.81
N ALA A 454 39.42 2.84 -15.31
CA ALA A 454 39.25 1.53 -15.94
C ALA A 454 40.16 1.33 -17.16
N GLY A 455 40.24 2.35 -18.01
CA GLY A 455 41.14 2.31 -19.19
C GLY A 455 42.60 2.19 -18.80
N LYS A 456 43.07 2.90 -17.76
CA LYS A 456 44.45 2.84 -17.29
C LYS A 456 44.78 1.45 -16.71
N LEU A 457 43.91 0.89 -15.86
CA LEU A 457 44.09 -0.44 -15.29
C LEU A 457 44.06 -1.53 -16.37
N LEU A 458 43.10 -1.45 -17.30
CA LEU A 458 42.96 -2.40 -18.39
C LEU A 458 44.19 -2.34 -19.34
N LYS A 459 44.68 -1.15 -19.73
CA LYS A 459 45.89 -0.99 -20.55
C LYS A 459 47.12 -1.56 -19.86
N TYR A 460 47.25 -1.37 -18.55
CA TYR A 460 48.36 -1.98 -17.79
C TYR A 460 48.29 -3.51 -17.83
N PHE A 461 47.06 -4.08 -17.63
CA PHE A 461 46.88 -5.52 -17.72
C PHE A 461 47.22 -6.07 -19.08
N ILE A 462 46.69 -5.48 -20.15
CA ILE A 462 46.95 -5.89 -21.54
C ILE A 462 48.46 -5.86 -21.84
N LYS A 463 49.15 -4.76 -21.51
CA LYS A 463 50.58 -4.60 -21.75
C LYS A 463 51.43 -5.67 -21.03
N LYS A 464 51.04 -6.05 -19.80
CA LYS A 464 51.84 -6.96 -18.97
C LYS A 464 51.56 -8.43 -19.25
N TYR A 465 50.31 -8.79 -19.53
CA TYR A 465 49.87 -10.19 -19.63
C TYR A 465 49.53 -10.64 -21.06
N ASN A 466 49.50 -9.72 -22.02
CA ASN A 466 49.27 -9.95 -23.45
C ASN A 466 48.12 -10.93 -23.73
N PRO A 467 46.88 -10.71 -23.17
CA PRO A 467 45.74 -11.62 -23.35
C PRO A 467 45.24 -11.62 -24.79
N PHE A 468 44.70 -12.76 -25.28
CA PHE A 468 44.00 -12.83 -26.57
C PHE A 468 42.56 -12.32 -26.45
N ILE A 469 41.89 -12.74 -25.38
CA ILE A 469 40.50 -12.40 -25.13
C ILE A 469 40.34 -12.01 -23.66
N ILE A 470 39.61 -10.92 -23.45
CA ILE A 470 39.12 -10.56 -22.12
C ILE A 470 37.57 -10.59 -22.15
N THR A 471 36.98 -11.39 -21.31
CA THR A 471 35.53 -11.46 -21.12
C THR A 471 35.15 -10.78 -19.83
N SER A 472 33.95 -10.17 -19.77
CA SER A 472 33.37 -9.69 -18.51
C SER A 472 31.86 -9.83 -18.54
N PHE A 473 31.25 -9.87 -17.35
CA PHE A 473 29.81 -9.97 -17.15
C PHE A 473 29.31 -8.75 -16.38
N ALA A 474 28.53 -7.92 -17.04
CA ALA A 474 27.88 -6.79 -16.41
C ALA A 474 26.57 -7.24 -15.74
N SER A 475 26.40 -7.00 -14.45
CA SER A 475 25.12 -7.18 -13.78
C SER A 475 24.11 -6.16 -14.29
N ASN A 476 23.00 -6.62 -14.84
CA ASN A 476 21.93 -5.76 -15.34
C ASN A 476 21.17 -5.05 -14.21
N ASP A 477 21.29 -5.52 -12.96
CA ASP A 477 20.74 -4.82 -11.80
C ASP A 477 21.31 -3.40 -11.63
N ILE A 478 22.58 -3.18 -12.01
CA ILE A 478 23.28 -1.91 -11.75
C ILE A 478 23.85 -1.27 -13.02
N SER A 479 24.23 -2.09 -14.01
CA SER A 479 25.04 -1.63 -15.16
C SER A 479 24.21 -1.53 -16.43
N ASN A 480 24.41 -0.42 -17.16
CA ASN A 480 23.92 -0.27 -18.55
C ASN A 480 24.97 -0.68 -19.61
N GLY A 481 26.14 -1.18 -19.19
CA GLY A 481 27.19 -1.63 -20.07
C GLY A 481 28.08 -0.54 -20.69
N ASN A 482 27.81 0.73 -20.46
CA ASN A 482 28.56 1.84 -21.09
C ASN A 482 30.07 1.80 -20.77
N LEU A 483 30.46 1.37 -19.58
CA LEU A 483 31.86 1.19 -19.20
C LEU A 483 32.59 0.27 -20.20
N TYR A 484 32.02 -0.87 -20.49
CA TYR A 484 32.60 -1.88 -21.37
C TYR A 484 32.69 -1.40 -22.82
N LYS A 485 31.61 -0.77 -23.31
CA LYS A 485 31.60 -0.16 -24.66
C LYS A 485 32.69 0.87 -24.81
N ASN A 486 32.88 1.75 -23.84
CA ASN A 486 33.92 2.79 -23.85
C ASN A 486 35.33 2.22 -23.74
N LEU A 487 35.49 0.98 -23.27
CA LEU A 487 36.76 0.25 -23.22
C LEU A 487 37.01 -0.60 -24.47
N GLY A 488 36.11 -0.58 -25.46
CA GLY A 488 36.23 -1.33 -26.72
C GLY A 488 35.70 -2.76 -26.66
N PHE A 489 34.97 -3.15 -25.59
CA PHE A 489 34.32 -4.45 -25.53
C PHE A 489 33.09 -4.48 -26.44
N VAL A 490 32.87 -5.62 -27.08
CA VAL A 490 31.67 -5.91 -27.87
C VAL A 490 30.66 -6.66 -26.97
N GLN A 491 29.42 -6.24 -27.02
CA GLN A 491 28.34 -6.87 -26.27
C GLN A 491 27.92 -8.18 -26.94
N ASP A 492 27.83 -9.27 -26.19
CA ASP A 492 27.15 -10.49 -26.61
C ASP A 492 25.62 -10.28 -26.49
N ASN A 493 24.85 -10.73 -27.49
CA ASN A 493 23.41 -10.50 -27.55
C ASN A 493 22.61 -11.34 -26.56
N LYS A 494 23.25 -12.25 -25.83
CA LYS A 494 22.58 -13.11 -24.84
C LYS A 494 22.64 -12.51 -23.44
N ILE A 495 21.47 -12.32 -22.83
CA ILE A 495 21.33 -12.08 -21.40
C ILE A 495 21.33 -13.44 -20.71
N THR A 496 22.24 -13.62 -19.76
CA THR A 496 22.30 -14.85 -18.97
C THR A 496 21.49 -14.65 -17.69
N SER A 497 20.43 -15.43 -17.51
CA SER A 497 19.68 -15.46 -16.28
C SER A 497 20.55 -15.96 -15.11
N ALA A 498 20.51 -15.28 -14.00
CA ALA A 498 21.13 -15.72 -12.76
C ALA A 498 20.10 -15.84 -11.65
N TYR A 499 20.35 -16.74 -10.71
CA TYR A 499 19.48 -16.91 -9.56
C TYR A 499 20.28 -17.04 -8.26
N TRP A 500 19.58 -16.71 -7.19
CA TRP A 500 20.08 -16.71 -5.83
C TRP A 500 19.13 -17.52 -4.95
N TYR A 501 19.57 -17.85 -3.76
CA TYR A 501 18.75 -18.42 -2.71
C TYR A 501 18.66 -17.44 -1.54
N VAL A 502 17.45 -17.17 -1.07
CA VAL A 502 17.17 -16.29 0.08
C VAL A 502 16.77 -17.16 1.25
N SER A 503 17.43 -16.98 2.39
CA SER A 503 17.05 -17.67 3.62
C SER A 503 15.65 -17.23 4.09
N LYS A 504 14.81 -18.17 4.49
CA LYS A 504 13.49 -17.89 5.10
C LYS A 504 13.58 -17.18 6.46
N THR A 505 14.74 -17.19 7.10
CA THR A 505 14.96 -16.59 8.41
C THR A 505 15.81 -15.31 8.40
N SER A 506 16.49 -15.04 7.27
CA SER A 506 17.25 -13.82 7.07
C SER A 506 17.01 -13.33 5.64
N TYR A 507 17.09 -12.03 5.40
CA TYR A 507 16.89 -11.46 4.08
C TYR A 507 18.15 -11.49 3.20
N ILE A 508 19.14 -12.35 3.53
CA ILE A 508 20.41 -12.44 2.82
C ILE A 508 20.24 -13.36 1.63
N ARG A 509 20.64 -12.86 0.46
CA ARG A 509 20.74 -13.63 -0.78
C ARG A 509 22.09 -14.33 -0.85
N TYR A 510 22.06 -15.61 -1.11
CA TYR A 510 23.24 -16.44 -1.35
C TYR A 510 23.29 -16.79 -2.84
N HIS A 511 24.42 -16.51 -3.47
CA HIS A 511 24.61 -16.90 -4.86
C HIS A 511 24.51 -18.42 -5.02
N ARG A 512 23.92 -18.91 -6.11
CA ARG A 512 23.71 -20.35 -6.38
C ARG A 512 24.94 -21.23 -6.19
N THR A 513 26.12 -20.68 -6.47
CA THR A 513 27.39 -21.42 -6.28
C THR A 513 27.68 -21.77 -4.83
N SER A 514 27.00 -21.17 -3.85
CA SER A 514 27.09 -21.54 -2.45
C SER A 514 26.42 -22.90 -2.15
N PHE A 515 25.54 -23.35 -3.01
CA PHE A 515 24.75 -24.57 -2.86
C PHE A 515 25.01 -25.61 -3.98
N THR A 516 26.22 -25.62 -4.54
CA THR A 516 26.61 -26.68 -5.48
C THR A 516 26.52 -28.05 -4.79
N LYS A 517 26.21 -29.11 -5.55
CA LYS A 517 26.09 -30.48 -5.00
C LYS A 517 27.28 -30.87 -4.13
N ASN A 518 28.51 -30.53 -4.53
CA ASN A 518 29.72 -30.84 -3.73
C ASN A 518 29.73 -30.10 -2.40
N ARG A 519 29.26 -28.86 -2.34
CA ARG A 519 29.15 -28.08 -1.10
C ARG A 519 28.03 -28.60 -0.22
N LEU A 520 26.89 -28.94 -0.78
CA LEU A 520 25.78 -29.55 -0.07
C LEU A 520 26.19 -30.90 0.52
N LYS A 521 26.96 -31.74 -0.19
CA LYS A 521 27.53 -32.96 0.34
C LYS A 521 28.48 -32.69 1.50
N ALA A 522 29.37 -31.71 1.37
CA ALA A 522 30.30 -31.31 2.42
C ALA A 522 29.62 -30.82 3.70
N THR A 523 28.40 -30.31 3.59
CA THR A 523 27.57 -29.90 4.75
C THR A 523 26.61 -30.98 5.25
N GLY A 524 26.77 -32.23 4.79
CA GLY A 524 26.04 -33.40 5.29
C GLY A 524 24.71 -33.71 4.61
N TYR A 525 24.37 -33.01 3.52
CA TYR A 525 23.12 -33.34 2.79
C TYR A 525 23.33 -34.54 1.86
N ASP A 526 22.32 -35.41 1.83
CA ASP A 526 22.24 -36.48 0.85
C ASP A 526 21.95 -35.94 -0.54
N ILE A 527 22.89 -36.19 -1.47
CA ILE A 527 22.84 -35.69 -2.85
C ILE A 527 22.59 -36.82 -3.86
N GLU A 528 22.49 -38.09 -3.42
CA GLU A 528 22.40 -39.23 -4.31
C GLU A 528 21.10 -39.23 -5.08
N GLY A 529 21.16 -39.34 -6.40
CA GLY A 529 20.00 -39.30 -7.29
C GLY A 529 19.21 -37.96 -7.34
N LYS A 530 19.64 -36.93 -6.59
CA LYS A 530 18.88 -35.66 -6.47
C LYS A 530 19.56 -34.52 -7.23
N THR A 531 18.73 -33.64 -7.81
CA THR A 531 19.20 -32.34 -8.35
C THR A 531 19.41 -31.32 -7.24
N GLU A 532 20.19 -30.27 -7.49
CA GLU A 532 20.33 -29.13 -6.57
C GLU A 532 18.95 -28.55 -6.18
N ALA A 533 18.04 -28.40 -7.16
CA ALA A 533 16.73 -27.84 -6.94
C ALA A 533 15.86 -28.70 -5.99
N GLU A 534 15.91 -30.02 -6.12
CA GLU A 534 15.20 -30.96 -5.24
C GLU A 534 15.73 -30.92 -3.81
N ILE A 535 17.03 -30.77 -3.62
CA ILE A 535 17.62 -30.63 -2.29
C ILE A 535 17.20 -29.29 -1.68
N MET A 536 17.36 -28.20 -2.44
CA MET A 536 17.04 -26.85 -1.96
C MET A 536 15.55 -26.63 -1.70
N SER A 537 14.65 -27.35 -2.38
CA SER A 537 13.20 -27.27 -2.11
C SER A 537 12.81 -27.73 -0.71
N LYS A 538 13.63 -28.60 -0.09
CA LYS A 538 13.43 -29.12 1.28
C LYS A 538 14.11 -28.25 2.35
N LEU A 539 14.92 -27.29 1.93
CA LEU A 539 15.66 -26.41 2.83
C LEU A 539 14.91 -25.08 3.04
N PRO A 540 15.19 -24.35 4.13
CA PRO A 540 14.52 -23.08 4.43
C PRO A 540 15.01 -21.93 3.55
N TYR A 541 14.94 -22.10 2.23
CA TYR A 541 15.33 -21.10 1.25
C TYR A 541 14.26 -20.90 0.18
N TYR A 542 14.15 -19.68 -0.32
CA TYR A 542 13.43 -19.35 -1.56
C TYR A 542 14.41 -19.09 -2.68
N LYS A 543 14.08 -19.52 -3.88
CA LYS A 543 14.82 -19.14 -5.08
C LYS A 543 14.38 -17.77 -5.55
N ILE A 544 15.30 -16.95 -6.02
CA ILE A 544 15.05 -15.59 -6.53
C ILE A 544 15.90 -15.37 -7.78
N TYR A 545 15.32 -14.76 -8.81
CA TYR A 545 16.02 -14.40 -10.05
C TYR A 545 16.32 -12.91 -10.04
N ASP A 546 17.50 -12.54 -10.57
CA ASP A 546 17.89 -11.14 -10.80
C ASP A 546 17.60 -10.71 -12.26
N SER A 547 17.99 -9.48 -12.62
CA SER A 547 17.83 -8.97 -14.00
C SER A 547 18.81 -9.60 -15.00
N GLY A 548 19.59 -10.58 -14.57
CA GLY A 548 20.57 -11.28 -15.38
C GLY A 548 21.86 -10.50 -15.59
N HIS A 549 22.69 -11.07 -16.46
CA HIS A 549 24.01 -10.52 -16.80
C HIS A 549 24.15 -10.40 -18.30
N THR A 550 24.73 -9.29 -18.73
CA THR A 550 25.14 -9.09 -20.14
C THR A 550 26.63 -9.35 -20.28
N LYS A 551 26.98 -10.25 -21.18
CA LYS A 551 28.36 -10.62 -21.47
C LYS A 551 29.02 -9.62 -22.43
N TYR A 552 30.27 -9.28 -22.17
CA TYR A 552 31.10 -8.40 -22.96
C TYR A 552 32.43 -9.07 -23.30
N ILE A 553 32.91 -8.93 -24.52
CA ILE A 553 34.13 -9.58 -25.05
C ILE A 553 35.02 -8.51 -25.66
N LEU A 554 36.28 -8.50 -25.27
CA LEU A 554 37.36 -7.72 -25.90
C LEU A 554 38.33 -8.70 -26.54
N SER A 555 38.38 -8.73 -27.86
CA SER A 555 39.35 -9.49 -28.62
C SER A 555 40.57 -8.59 -28.90
N LEU A 556 41.75 -9.11 -28.64
CA LEU A 556 43.04 -8.42 -28.79
C LEU A 556 43.86 -9.23 -29.80
N ASN A 557 44.18 -8.64 -30.94
CA ASN A 557 44.96 -9.26 -32.00
C ASN A 557 46.44 -9.38 -31.59
#